data_6e1a1fe0a9b79c3979edfbad9811853a
#
_entry.id   6e1a1fe0a9b79c3979edfbad9811853a
#
_cell.length_a   1.000
_cell.length_b   1.000
_cell.length_c   1.000
_cell.angle_alpha   90.00
_cell.angle_beta   90.00
_cell.angle_gamma   90.00
#
_symmetry.space_group_name_H-M   'P 1'
#
loop_
_entity.id
_entity.type
_entity.pdbx_description
1 polymer ?
#
loop_
_entity_poly.entity_id
_entity_poly.type
_entity_poly.pdbx_seq_one_letter_code
_entity_poly.pdbx_strand_id
1 'polypeptide(L)'
;TLLRGIPNWKVAPNEIIIINTDRKQISFPSDIELIVKQHNFNLCIFHQERLYPGHARNIGIKNASNSLLAFLDTSTHPSNEWLSNGLNIINNNNCEGVWGKTYYQAKNYLPKIFRASTYGEKPIQTLPGSILHKNIFKKCGLFIESTRAGEDADFMSRAKLHNVNICESEIFLNYDKLDKMSFKEIIKKWYRNYFHSASMPYLRAHKDIYFYGISFLGIIIAYNWNRVFDPTGIENEFFIPNVTKISVLIIFL
;
A
#
# COMPACT_ATOMS: atom_id res chain seq x y z
N THR A 1 13.18 15.08 5.70
CA THR A 1 13.88 13.88 5.27
C THR A 1 13.71 13.61 3.79
N LEU A 2 12.48 13.41 3.24
CA LEU A 2 12.30 13.25 1.79
C LEU A 2 12.78 14.50 1.03
N LEU A 3 12.31 15.68 1.42
CA LEU A 3 12.69 16.94 0.80
C LEU A 3 14.21 17.22 0.86
N ARG A 4 14.88 16.80 1.93
CA ARG A 4 16.35 16.88 2.04
C ARG A 4 17.11 16.02 1.04
N GLY A 5 16.46 14.98 0.51
CA GLY A 5 17.04 14.10 -0.51
C GLY A 5 17.00 14.67 -1.93
N ILE A 6 16.07 15.60 -2.21
CA ILE A 6 15.82 16.12 -3.57
C ILE A 6 17.08 16.76 -4.22
N PRO A 7 17.92 17.50 -3.50
CA PRO A 7 19.16 18.03 -4.09
C PRO A 7 20.08 16.98 -4.71
N ASN A 8 20.01 15.74 -4.24
CA ASN A 8 20.84 14.65 -4.72
C ASN A 8 20.19 13.88 -5.89
N TRP A 9 18.97 14.18 -6.26
CA TRP A 9 18.31 13.50 -7.36
C TRP A 9 18.88 13.94 -8.71
N LYS A 10 19.08 13.01 -9.63
CA LYS A 10 19.57 13.32 -11.00
C LYS A 10 18.65 14.27 -11.77
N VAL A 11 17.36 14.23 -11.47
CA VAL A 11 16.34 15.11 -12.03
C VAL A 11 15.52 15.66 -10.87
N ALA A 12 15.42 16.98 -10.77
CA ALA A 12 14.55 17.62 -9.79
C ALA A 12 13.11 17.73 -10.31
N PRO A 13 12.09 17.62 -9.46
CA PRO A 13 10.70 17.89 -9.84
C PRO A 13 10.50 19.41 -10.06
N ASN A 14 9.61 19.78 -10.98
CA ASN A 14 9.21 21.18 -11.16
C ASN A 14 8.30 21.66 -10.02
N GLU A 15 7.50 20.76 -9.47
CA GLU A 15 6.48 21.03 -8.47
C GLU A 15 6.42 19.91 -7.45
N ILE A 16 6.25 20.28 -6.18
CA ILE A 16 6.00 19.36 -5.08
C ILE A 16 4.71 19.77 -4.39
N ILE A 17 3.77 18.84 -4.33
CA ILE A 17 2.49 19.04 -3.66
C ILE A 17 2.46 18.17 -2.41
N ILE A 18 2.30 18.80 -1.26
CA ILE A 18 2.15 18.12 0.03
C ILE A 18 0.72 18.28 0.52
N ILE A 19 0.07 17.16 0.78
CA ILE A 19 -1.25 17.14 1.40
C ILE A 19 -1.07 16.78 2.87
N ASN A 20 -1.21 17.79 3.72
CA ASN A 20 -1.17 17.60 5.17
C ASN A 20 -2.55 17.20 5.70
N THR A 21 -2.65 15.99 6.24
CA THR A 21 -3.89 15.45 6.81
C THR A 21 -3.89 15.43 8.33
N ASP A 22 -2.81 15.89 8.97
CA ASP A 22 -2.71 16.03 10.42
C ASP A 22 -3.44 17.28 10.94
N ARG A 23 -3.76 17.29 12.24
CA ARG A 23 -4.38 18.45 12.89
C ARG A 23 -3.45 19.66 12.99
N LYS A 24 -2.13 19.43 12.97
CA LYS A 24 -1.14 20.48 13.06
C LYS A 24 -0.72 20.94 11.67
N GLN A 25 -0.63 22.24 11.47
CA GLN A 25 -0.03 22.78 10.27
C GLN A 25 1.45 22.38 10.18
N ILE A 26 1.92 22.15 8.97
CA ILE A 26 3.35 21.88 8.74
C ILE A 26 4.10 23.21 8.80
N SER A 27 5.10 23.28 9.66
CA SER A 27 6.17 24.26 9.59
C SER A 27 7.44 23.58 9.11
N PHE A 28 8.12 24.15 8.13
CA PHE A 28 9.39 23.61 7.68
C PHE A 28 10.54 24.27 8.44
N PRO A 29 11.58 23.48 8.80
CA PRO A 29 12.84 24.03 9.22
C PRO A 29 13.47 24.89 8.12
N SER A 30 14.27 25.88 8.49
CA SER A 30 14.90 26.84 7.57
C SER A 30 15.76 26.19 6.47
N ASP A 31 16.34 25.02 6.74
CA ASP A 31 17.09 24.25 5.73
C ASP A 31 16.21 23.79 4.56
N ILE A 32 14.95 23.43 4.82
CA ILE A 32 13.99 23.05 3.76
C ILE A 32 13.62 24.27 2.91
N GLU A 33 13.41 25.42 3.52
CA GLU A 33 13.12 26.66 2.78
C GLU A 33 14.29 27.05 1.87
N LEU A 34 15.52 26.86 2.33
CA LEU A 34 16.72 27.06 1.51
C LEU A 34 16.78 26.11 0.33
N ILE A 35 16.50 24.82 0.53
CA ILE A 35 16.47 23.82 -0.54
C ILE A 35 15.43 24.20 -1.60
N VAL A 36 14.21 24.58 -1.21
CA VAL A 36 13.16 25.03 -2.13
C VAL A 36 13.63 26.19 -2.98
N LYS A 37 14.27 27.21 -2.37
CA LYS A 37 14.79 28.38 -3.07
C LYS A 37 15.94 28.05 -4.02
N GLN A 38 16.89 27.20 -3.59
CA GLN A 38 18.08 26.85 -4.37
C GLN A 38 17.77 25.99 -5.59
N HIS A 39 16.80 25.09 -5.49
CA HIS A 39 16.46 24.15 -6.56
C HIS A 39 15.27 24.58 -7.40
N ASN A 40 14.72 25.77 -7.17
CA ASN A 40 13.69 26.44 -7.97
C ASN A 40 12.47 25.55 -8.32
N PHE A 41 12.03 24.68 -7.39
CA PHE A 41 10.78 23.95 -7.55
C PHE A 41 9.64 24.64 -6.80
N ASN A 42 8.43 24.55 -7.34
CA ASN A 42 7.25 25.08 -6.69
C ASN A 42 6.79 24.14 -5.57
N LEU A 43 6.72 24.65 -4.33
CA LEU A 43 6.23 23.87 -3.18
C LEU A 43 4.84 24.35 -2.78
N CYS A 44 3.84 23.50 -3.03
CA CYS A 44 2.45 23.75 -2.66
C CYS A 44 2.06 22.86 -1.46
N ILE A 45 1.43 23.47 -0.45
CA ILE A 45 0.94 22.74 0.73
C ILE A 45 -0.55 22.96 0.86
N PHE A 46 -1.29 21.85 0.86
CA PHE A 46 -2.72 21.84 1.15
C PHE A 46 -2.92 21.21 2.52
N HIS A 47 -3.67 21.88 3.37
CA HIS A 47 -4.01 21.38 4.70
C HIS A 47 -5.50 21.07 4.77
N GLN A 48 -5.81 19.79 5.02
CA GLN A 48 -7.18 19.33 5.25
C GLN A 48 -7.16 18.12 6.18
N GLU A 49 -7.72 18.28 7.37
CA GLU A 49 -7.66 17.27 8.41
C GLU A 49 -8.43 15.98 8.07
N ARG A 50 -7.91 14.87 8.61
CA ARG A 50 -8.58 13.57 8.64
C ARG A 50 -8.95 12.97 7.29
N LEU A 51 -8.23 13.29 6.25
CA LEU A 51 -8.44 12.66 4.96
C LEU A 51 -7.87 11.23 4.93
N TYR A 52 -8.53 10.39 4.18
CA TYR A 52 -7.98 9.09 3.77
C TYR A 52 -7.00 9.26 2.60
N PRO A 53 -6.09 8.29 2.38
CA PRO A 53 -5.04 8.44 1.38
C PRO A 53 -5.56 8.71 -0.03
N GLY A 54 -6.65 8.06 -0.44
CA GLY A 54 -7.27 8.29 -1.76
C GLY A 54 -7.73 9.72 -1.95
N HIS A 55 -8.41 10.28 -0.94
CA HIS A 55 -8.87 11.67 -0.99
C HIS A 55 -7.68 12.65 -1.04
N ALA A 56 -6.68 12.45 -0.19
CA ALA A 56 -5.48 13.29 -0.20
C ALA A 56 -4.79 13.28 -1.58
N ARG A 57 -4.63 12.10 -2.19
CA ARG A 57 -4.05 11.99 -3.55
C ARG A 57 -4.91 12.68 -4.60
N ASN A 58 -6.23 12.61 -4.51
CA ASN A 58 -7.14 13.29 -5.44
C ASN A 58 -7.00 14.80 -5.39
N ILE A 59 -6.81 15.38 -4.19
CA ILE A 59 -6.51 16.81 -4.03
C ILE A 59 -5.19 17.13 -4.76
N GLY A 60 -4.14 16.33 -4.58
CA GLY A 60 -2.88 16.50 -5.26
C GLY A 60 -3.02 16.44 -6.79
N ILE A 61 -3.73 15.45 -7.32
CA ILE A 61 -3.97 15.28 -8.76
C ILE A 61 -4.72 16.49 -9.35
N LYS A 62 -5.73 16.97 -8.67
CA LYS A 62 -6.55 18.12 -9.14
C LYS A 62 -5.72 19.39 -9.21
N ASN A 63 -4.85 19.62 -8.23
CA ASN A 63 -4.07 20.85 -8.10
C ASN A 63 -2.69 20.80 -8.80
N ALA A 64 -2.26 19.65 -9.29
CA ALA A 64 -1.01 19.54 -10.02
C ALA A 64 -1.05 20.30 -11.35
N SER A 65 -0.02 21.11 -11.62
CA SER A 65 0.10 21.90 -12.85
C SER A 65 0.65 21.08 -14.01
N ASN A 66 1.43 20.02 -13.72
CA ASN A 66 2.13 19.24 -14.71
C ASN A 66 1.34 18.01 -15.16
N SER A 67 1.67 17.50 -16.35
CA SER A 67 1.01 16.32 -16.94
C SER A 67 1.50 15.00 -16.37
N LEU A 68 2.74 14.90 -15.91
CA LEU A 68 3.30 13.72 -15.25
C LEU A 68 3.28 13.91 -13.74
N LEU A 69 2.71 12.95 -13.03
CA LEU A 69 2.53 12.95 -11.58
C LEU A 69 3.33 11.82 -10.96
N ALA A 70 4.22 12.15 -10.05
CA ALA A 70 5.02 11.19 -9.30
C ALA A 70 4.47 11.05 -7.87
N PHE A 71 4.21 9.82 -7.43
CA PHE A 71 3.59 9.53 -6.13
C PHE A 71 4.62 9.02 -5.14
N LEU A 72 4.69 9.65 -3.98
CA LEU A 72 5.55 9.23 -2.87
C LEU A 72 4.79 9.28 -1.56
N ASP A 73 5.07 8.31 -0.70
CA ASP A 73 4.65 8.33 0.69
C ASP A 73 5.78 8.86 1.57
N THR A 74 5.46 9.56 2.65
CA THR A 74 6.46 10.13 3.59
C THR A 74 7.34 9.08 4.27
N SER A 75 7.00 7.81 4.15
CA SER A 75 7.73 6.67 4.72
C SER A 75 8.54 5.87 3.71
N THR A 76 8.60 6.32 2.46
CA THR A 76 9.39 5.68 1.40
C THR A 76 10.62 6.53 1.06
N HIS A 77 11.70 5.85 0.69
CA HIS A 77 12.98 6.49 0.37
C HIS A 77 13.36 6.13 -1.07
N PRO A 78 13.19 7.08 -2.02
CA PRO A 78 13.63 6.88 -3.40
C PRO A 78 15.17 6.97 -3.50
N SER A 79 15.74 6.27 -4.48
CA SER A 79 17.12 6.50 -4.89
C SER A 79 17.27 7.80 -5.67
N ASN A 80 18.49 8.31 -5.78
CA ASN A 80 18.76 9.53 -6.54
C ASN A 80 18.40 9.42 -8.04
N GLU A 81 18.32 8.21 -8.54
CA GLU A 81 18.03 7.90 -9.95
C GLU A 81 16.55 7.56 -10.21
N TRP A 82 15.75 7.43 -9.16
CA TRP A 82 14.37 6.98 -9.29
C TRP A 82 13.56 7.79 -10.31
N LEU A 83 13.55 9.10 -10.19
CA LEU A 83 12.76 9.97 -11.06
C LEU A 83 13.29 9.95 -12.50
N SER A 84 14.62 10.09 -12.67
CA SER A 84 15.24 10.07 -14.01
C SER A 84 15.05 8.73 -14.72
N ASN A 85 15.15 7.61 -14.00
CA ASN A 85 14.92 6.29 -14.57
C ASN A 85 13.46 6.12 -15.01
N GLY A 86 12.51 6.50 -14.18
CA GLY A 86 11.09 6.42 -14.52
C GLY A 86 10.73 7.27 -15.75
N LEU A 87 11.27 8.49 -15.86
CA LEU A 87 11.09 9.33 -17.04
C LEU A 87 11.70 8.71 -18.30
N ASN A 88 12.88 8.11 -18.20
CA ASN A 88 13.52 7.42 -19.33
C ASN A 88 12.70 6.21 -19.78
N ILE A 89 12.13 5.43 -18.85
CA ILE A 89 11.26 4.29 -19.21
C ILE A 89 10.03 4.77 -19.96
N ILE A 90 9.38 5.84 -19.48
CA ILE A 90 8.19 6.40 -20.15
C ILE A 90 8.52 6.83 -21.57
N ASN A 91 9.62 7.57 -21.75
CA ASN A 91 10.01 8.11 -23.04
C ASN A 91 10.45 7.02 -24.04
N ASN A 92 11.27 6.07 -23.59
CA ASN A 92 11.84 5.04 -24.47
C ASN A 92 10.81 3.98 -24.88
N ASN A 93 9.84 3.67 -24.02
CA ASN A 93 8.85 2.62 -24.28
C ASN A 93 7.47 3.18 -24.69
N ASN A 94 7.36 4.50 -24.83
CA ASN A 94 6.09 5.17 -25.15
C ASN A 94 4.93 4.74 -24.23
N CYS A 95 5.23 4.64 -22.91
CA CYS A 95 4.23 4.29 -21.91
C CYS A 95 3.47 5.52 -21.44
N GLU A 96 2.24 5.31 -20.94
CA GLU A 96 1.46 6.36 -20.26
C GLU A 96 1.94 6.59 -18.80
N GLY A 97 2.81 5.73 -18.31
CA GLY A 97 3.40 5.83 -16.97
C GLY A 97 4.28 4.66 -16.63
N VAL A 98 4.83 4.67 -15.42
CA VAL A 98 5.59 3.57 -14.85
C VAL A 98 5.09 3.28 -13.43
N TRP A 99 4.86 2.00 -13.13
CA TRP A 99 4.50 1.57 -11.78
C TRP A 99 5.68 1.64 -10.84
N GLY A 100 5.45 2.12 -9.64
CA GLY A 100 6.40 2.03 -8.54
C GLY A 100 6.53 0.60 -8.01
N LYS A 101 7.67 0.32 -7.40
CA LYS A 101 7.90 -0.87 -6.59
C LYS A 101 8.37 -0.45 -5.20
N THR A 102 7.97 -1.18 -4.18
CA THR A 102 8.41 -0.94 -2.79
C THR A 102 8.96 -2.22 -2.18
N TYR A 103 10.15 -2.11 -1.60
CA TYR A 103 10.76 -3.15 -0.79
C TYR A 103 10.53 -2.85 0.70
N TYR A 104 9.86 -3.75 1.38
CA TYR A 104 9.56 -3.63 2.79
C TYR A 104 10.68 -4.25 3.62
N GLN A 105 11.54 -3.42 4.19
CA GLN A 105 12.65 -3.89 5.01
C GLN A 105 12.12 -4.42 6.35
N ALA A 106 12.61 -5.61 6.75
CA ALA A 106 12.32 -6.22 8.04
C ALA A 106 13.57 -6.98 8.53
N LYS A 107 14.14 -6.58 9.65
CA LYS A 107 15.32 -7.19 10.28
C LYS A 107 14.92 -8.11 11.43
N ASN A 108 13.92 -7.69 12.23
CA ASN A 108 13.45 -8.40 13.41
C ASN A 108 12.49 -9.54 13.04
N TYR A 109 12.36 -10.53 13.94
CA TYR A 109 11.60 -11.77 13.70
C TYR A 109 10.12 -11.52 13.38
N LEU A 110 9.38 -10.81 14.23
CA LEU A 110 7.95 -10.52 14.01
C LEU A 110 7.70 -9.68 12.75
N PRO A 111 8.41 -8.57 12.49
CA PRO A 111 8.34 -7.87 11.21
C PRO A 111 8.64 -8.73 9.99
N LYS A 112 9.59 -9.70 10.07
CA LYS A 112 9.85 -10.64 8.97
C LYS A 112 8.65 -11.53 8.67
N ILE A 113 8.01 -12.10 9.71
CA ILE A 113 6.79 -12.90 9.55
C ILE A 113 5.69 -12.05 8.91
N PHE A 114 5.47 -10.84 9.42
CA PHE A 114 4.47 -9.94 8.87
C PHE A 114 4.78 -9.56 7.42
N ARG A 115 6.04 -9.28 7.09
CA ARG A 115 6.45 -9.03 5.71
C ARG A 115 6.16 -10.22 4.82
N ALA A 116 6.59 -11.42 5.22
CA ALA A 116 6.41 -12.64 4.44
C ALA A 116 4.92 -12.93 4.16
N SER A 117 4.06 -12.76 5.17
CA SER A 117 2.62 -13.01 5.04
C SER A 117 1.85 -11.95 4.26
N THR A 118 2.38 -10.72 4.13
CA THR A 118 1.62 -9.60 3.56
C THR A 118 2.23 -9.04 2.28
N TYR A 119 3.56 -8.91 2.23
CA TYR A 119 4.29 -8.22 1.15
C TYR A 119 5.25 -9.15 0.39
N GLY A 120 5.58 -10.32 0.93
CA GLY A 120 6.57 -11.20 0.35
C GLY A 120 8.01 -10.73 0.58
N GLU A 121 8.97 -11.42 -0.04
CA GLU A 121 10.41 -11.15 0.13
C GLU A 121 11.00 -10.23 -0.93
N LYS A 122 10.33 -10.09 -2.06
CA LYS A 122 10.76 -9.25 -3.20
C LYS A 122 10.06 -7.91 -3.18
N PRO A 123 10.60 -6.89 -3.86
CA PRO A 123 9.87 -5.64 -4.11
C PRO A 123 8.54 -5.94 -4.80
N ILE A 124 7.46 -5.36 -4.30
CA ILE A 124 6.12 -5.49 -4.87
C ILE A 124 5.69 -4.21 -5.54
N GLN A 125 4.83 -4.33 -6.54
CA GLN A 125 4.22 -3.20 -7.23
C GLN A 125 3.35 -2.39 -6.27
N THR A 126 3.57 -1.09 -6.23
CA THR A 126 2.87 -0.16 -5.34
C THR A 126 2.63 1.17 -6.05
N LEU A 127 1.66 1.95 -5.57
CA LEU A 127 1.47 3.31 -6.05
C LEU A 127 2.63 4.24 -5.64
N PRO A 128 3.15 4.21 -4.41
CA PRO A 128 4.38 4.94 -4.09
C PRO A 128 5.53 4.53 -5.02
N GLY A 129 6.19 5.53 -5.61
CA GLY A 129 7.21 5.34 -6.64
C GLY A 129 6.70 5.34 -8.06
N SER A 130 5.38 5.32 -8.28
CA SER A 130 4.80 5.42 -9.64
C SER A 130 4.91 6.83 -10.19
N ILE A 131 5.12 6.91 -11.51
CA ILE A 131 5.07 8.14 -12.29
C ILE A 131 4.01 7.93 -13.37
N LEU A 132 2.92 8.67 -13.32
CA LEU A 132 1.74 8.43 -14.13
C LEU A 132 1.32 9.70 -14.88
N HIS A 133 0.92 9.57 -16.13
CA HIS A 133 0.35 10.68 -16.87
C HIS A 133 -1.04 11.05 -16.34
N LYS A 134 -1.31 12.33 -16.15
CA LYS A 134 -2.58 12.85 -15.60
C LYS A 134 -3.82 12.36 -16.36
N ASN A 135 -3.68 12.06 -17.66
CA ASN A 135 -4.77 11.53 -18.47
C ASN A 135 -5.25 10.13 -18.04
N ILE A 136 -4.43 9.35 -17.34
CA ILE A 136 -4.83 8.04 -16.80
C ILE A 136 -6.01 8.20 -15.83
N PHE A 137 -6.00 9.28 -15.03
CA PHE A 137 -7.07 9.56 -14.08
C PHE A 137 -8.37 10.02 -14.76
N LYS A 138 -8.30 10.52 -16.00
CA LYS A 138 -9.49 10.78 -16.81
C LYS A 138 -10.09 9.48 -17.36
N LYS A 139 -9.25 8.50 -17.73
CA LYS A 139 -9.66 7.19 -18.25
C LYS A 139 -10.19 6.27 -17.15
N CYS A 140 -9.47 6.17 -16.04
CA CYS A 140 -9.73 5.20 -14.97
C CYS A 140 -10.55 5.77 -13.80
N GLY A 141 -10.76 7.10 -13.76
CA GLY A 141 -11.30 7.81 -12.61
C GLY A 141 -10.25 8.03 -11.50
N LEU A 142 -10.63 8.78 -10.50
CA LEU A 142 -9.81 9.12 -9.34
C LEU A 142 -9.78 7.97 -8.31
N PHE A 143 -9.00 8.13 -7.25
CA PHE A 143 -8.97 7.17 -6.14
C PHE A 143 -10.28 7.19 -5.34
N ILE A 144 -10.64 6.05 -4.75
CA ILE A 144 -11.76 5.96 -3.80
C ILE A 144 -11.40 6.76 -2.55
N GLU A 145 -12.28 7.71 -2.17
CA GLU A 145 -12.04 8.63 -1.06
C GLU A 145 -12.50 8.10 0.30
N SER A 146 -13.44 7.14 0.30
CA SER A 146 -14.12 6.65 1.50
C SER A 146 -13.36 5.55 2.25
N THR A 147 -12.18 5.13 1.78
CA THR A 147 -11.46 4.00 2.36
C THR A 147 -10.09 4.39 2.90
N ARG A 148 -9.69 3.71 4.00
CA ARG A 148 -8.38 3.91 4.65
C ARG A 148 -7.27 3.07 4.04
N ALA A 149 -7.59 2.03 3.28
CA ALA A 149 -6.63 1.12 2.65
C ALA A 149 -7.23 0.44 1.42
N GLY A 150 -6.41 0.08 0.44
CA GLY A 150 -6.78 -0.64 -0.77
C GLY A 150 -7.18 0.26 -1.93
N GLU A 151 -7.23 1.58 -1.75
CA GLU A 151 -7.53 2.57 -2.79
C GLU A 151 -6.52 2.53 -3.94
N ASP A 152 -5.27 2.19 -3.64
CA ASP A 152 -4.19 1.99 -4.61
C ASP A 152 -4.39 0.70 -5.42
N ALA A 153 -4.70 -0.41 -4.76
CA ALA A 153 -4.97 -1.69 -5.43
C ALA A 153 -6.21 -1.60 -6.33
N ASP A 154 -7.27 -0.92 -5.88
CA ASP A 154 -8.45 -0.64 -6.70
C ASP A 154 -8.09 0.17 -7.95
N PHE A 155 -7.33 1.25 -7.79
CA PHE A 155 -6.90 2.07 -8.92
C PHE A 155 -6.03 1.30 -9.92
N MET A 156 -5.03 0.54 -9.43
CA MET A 156 -4.17 -0.30 -10.26
C MET A 156 -4.97 -1.30 -11.08
N SER A 157 -6.00 -1.84 -10.48
CA SER A 157 -6.90 -2.76 -11.13
C SER A 157 -7.75 -2.11 -12.21
N ARG A 158 -8.32 -0.96 -11.93
CA ARG A 158 -9.05 -0.18 -12.95
C ARG A 158 -8.15 0.20 -14.12
N ALA A 159 -6.89 0.60 -13.86
CA ALA A 159 -5.92 0.87 -14.90
C ALA A 159 -5.67 -0.36 -15.80
N LYS A 160 -5.58 -1.56 -15.20
CA LYS A 160 -5.47 -2.82 -15.94
C LYS A 160 -6.73 -3.12 -16.76
N LEU A 161 -7.92 -2.94 -16.21
CA LEU A 161 -9.19 -3.15 -16.91
C LEU A 161 -9.35 -2.21 -18.11
N HIS A 162 -8.87 -1.00 -18.00
CA HIS A 162 -8.88 -0.01 -19.10
C HIS A 162 -7.71 -0.15 -20.07
N ASN A 163 -6.91 -1.24 -19.95
CA ASN A 163 -5.75 -1.50 -20.81
C ASN A 163 -4.79 -0.30 -20.94
N VAL A 164 -4.58 0.42 -19.82
CA VAL A 164 -3.64 1.54 -19.80
C VAL A 164 -2.21 0.99 -19.91
N ASN A 165 -1.43 1.54 -20.85
CA ASN A 165 -0.05 1.10 -21.08
C ASN A 165 0.89 1.69 -20.01
N ILE A 166 1.04 0.99 -18.88
CA ILE A 166 1.93 1.40 -17.77
C ILE A 166 3.05 0.38 -17.64
N CYS A 167 4.28 0.85 -17.82
CA CYS A 167 5.49 0.04 -17.77
C CYS A 167 5.88 -0.30 -16.32
N GLU A 168 6.78 -1.26 -16.14
CA GLU A 168 7.39 -1.58 -14.86
C GLU A 168 8.80 -0.98 -14.73
N SER A 169 9.20 -0.64 -13.51
CA SER A 169 10.55 -0.21 -13.16
C SER A 169 11.31 -1.31 -12.43
N GLU A 170 12.61 -1.40 -12.67
CA GLU A 170 13.51 -2.22 -11.86
C GLU A 170 13.92 -1.50 -10.55
N ILE A 171 13.79 -0.17 -10.50
CA ILE A 171 14.10 0.61 -9.32
C ILE A 171 12.92 0.54 -8.34
N PHE A 172 13.24 0.32 -7.08
CA PHE A 172 12.26 0.26 -6.00
C PHE A 172 12.55 1.27 -4.89
N LEU A 173 11.52 1.63 -4.17
CA LEU A 173 11.60 2.43 -2.95
C LEU A 173 11.83 1.53 -1.75
N ASN A 174 12.59 2.01 -0.77
CA ASN A 174 12.74 1.34 0.51
C ASN A 174 11.71 1.85 1.53
N TYR A 175 11.09 0.92 2.25
CA TYR A 175 10.19 1.19 3.37
C TYR A 175 10.75 0.54 4.64
N ASP A 176 11.15 1.35 5.62
CA ASP A 176 11.90 0.91 6.81
C ASP A 176 11.09 0.91 8.12
N LYS A 177 9.80 1.21 8.06
CA LYS A 177 8.99 1.34 9.27
C LYS A 177 8.54 0.03 9.90
N LEU A 178 8.68 -1.12 9.22
CA LEU A 178 8.20 -2.40 9.76
C LEU A 178 8.87 -2.77 11.08
N ASP A 179 10.19 -2.57 11.18
CA ASP A 179 10.95 -2.91 12.39
C ASP A 179 10.60 -2.05 13.62
N LYS A 180 9.95 -0.91 13.39
CA LYS A 180 9.50 0.00 14.45
C LYS A 180 8.10 -0.30 14.96
N MET A 181 7.39 -1.25 14.33
CA MET A 181 6.01 -1.58 14.68
C MET A 181 5.97 -2.61 15.82
N SER A 182 5.18 -2.34 16.83
CA SER A 182 4.82 -3.31 17.86
C SER A 182 3.86 -4.37 17.32
N PHE A 183 3.79 -5.53 17.96
CA PHE A 183 2.85 -6.60 17.60
C PHE A 183 1.40 -6.11 17.52
N LYS A 184 0.97 -5.29 18.47
CA LYS A 184 -0.39 -4.70 18.51
C LYS A 184 -0.64 -3.81 17.28
N GLU A 185 0.34 -3.04 16.83
CA GLU A 185 0.24 -2.21 15.64
C GLU A 185 0.19 -3.05 14.35
N ILE A 186 0.93 -4.15 14.30
CA ILE A 186 0.89 -5.12 13.19
C ILE A 186 -0.53 -5.69 13.06
N ILE A 187 -1.09 -6.23 14.13
CA ILE A 187 -2.45 -6.78 14.13
C ILE A 187 -3.48 -5.72 13.75
N LYS A 188 -3.38 -4.51 14.31
CA LYS A 188 -4.28 -3.39 13.98
C LYS A 188 -4.18 -3.01 12.50
N LYS A 189 -2.98 -2.98 11.94
CA LYS A 189 -2.74 -2.70 10.52
C LYS A 189 -3.33 -3.80 9.64
N TRP A 190 -3.15 -5.05 10.01
CA TRP A 190 -3.67 -6.20 9.29
C TRP A 190 -5.21 -6.19 9.26
N TYR A 191 -5.84 -6.10 10.44
CA TYR A 191 -7.29 -6.00 10.56
C TYR A 191 -7.85 -4.85 9.71
N ARG A 192 -7.27 -3.67 9.82
CA ARG A 192 -7.67 -2.50 9.03
C ARG A 192 -7.59 -2.75 7.53
N ASN A 193 -6.46 -3.30 7.07
CA ASN A 193 -6.27 -3.54 5.64
C ASN A 193 -7.31 -4.53 5.11
N TYR A 194 -7.54 -5.65 5.80
CA TYR A 194 -8.54 -6.63 5.39
C TYR A 194 -9.96 -6.08 5.44
N PHE A 195 -10.31 -5.36 6.50
CA PHE A 195 -11.64 -4.76 6.65
C PHE A 195 -11.98 -3.83 5.47
N HIS A 196 -11.07 -2.92 5.13
CA HIS A 196 -11.28 -1.99 4.02
C HIS A 196 -11.21 -2.70 2.65
N SER A 197 -10.30 -3.65 2.46
CA SER A 197 -10.20 -4.42 1.22
C SER A 197 -11.48 -5.22 0.95
N ALA A 198 -12.09 -5.81 1.97
CA ALA A 198 -13.35 -6.54 1.84
C ALA A 198 -14.53 -5.66 1.40
N SER A 199 -14.47 -4.35 1.62
CA SER A 199 -15.50 -3.41 1.16
C SER A 199 -15.39 -3.03 -0.32
N MET A 200 -14.28 -3.35 -0.98
CA MET A 200 -14.01 -2.95 -2.36
C MET A 200 -14.47 -4.02 -3.37
N PRO A 201 -15.25 -3.64 -4.40
CA PRO A 201 -15.79 -4.60 -5.36
C PRO A 201 -14.72 -5.46 -6.05
N TYR A 202 -13.60 -4.84 -6.43
CA TYR A 202 -12.51 -5.53 -7.09
C TYR A 202 -11.77 -6.52 -6.17
N LEU A 203 -11.47 -6.12 -4.96
CA LEU A 203 -10.75 -6.98 -4.01
C LEU A 203 -11.62 -8.13 -3.50
N ARG A 204 -12.95 -7.97 -3.52
CA ARG A 204 -13.90 -9.07 -3.28
C ARG A 204 -13.80 -10.18 -4.31
N ALA A 205 -13.39 -9.88 -5.54
CA ALA A 205 -13.21 -10.89 -6.58
C ALA A 205 -11.96 -11.75 -6.37
N HIS A 206 -11.03 -11.35 -5.50
CA HIS A 206 -9.88 -12.17 -5.14
C HIS A 206 -10.29 -13.32 -4.23
N LYS A 207 -10.06 -14.54 -4.69
CA LYS A 207 -10.40 -15.79 -4.00
C LYS A 207 -9.83 -15.88 -2.58
N ASP A 208 -8.72 -15.23 -2.32
CA ASP A 208 -8.02 -15.26 -1.02
C ASP A 208 -8.86 -14.71 0.14
N ILE A 209 -9.70 -13.67 -0.11
CA ILE A 209 -10.60 -13.14 0.92
C ILE A 209 -11.62 -14.19 1.36
N TYR A 210 -12.17 -14.93 0.39
CA TYR A 210 -13.10 -16.01 0.69
C TYR A 210 -12.41 -17.18 1.38
N PHE A 211 -11.18 -17.50 0.99
CA PHE A 211 -10.39 -18.55 1.63
C PHE A 211 -10.19 -18.29 3.12
N TYR A 212 -9.82 -17.07 3.53
CA TYR A 212 -9.70 -16.73 4.94
C TYR A 212 -11.04 -16.81 5.69
N GLY A 213 -12.12 -16.35 5.08
CA GLY A 213 -13.48 -16.48 5.65
C GLY A 213 -13.90 -17.95 5.85
N ILE A 214 -13.68 -18.77 4.84
CA ILE A 214 -13.99 -20.22 4.89
C ILE A 214 -13.09 -20.92 5.91
N SER A 215 -11.79 -20.59 5.96
CA SER A 215 -10.85 -21.15 6.93
C SER A 215 -11.24 -20.80 8.36
N PHE A 216 -11.62 -19.54 8.61
CA PHE A 216 -12.10 -19.09 9.94
C PHE A 216 -13.38 -19.84 10.35
N LEU A 217 -14.34 -20.01 9.43
CA LEU A 217 -15.54 -20.77 9.67
C LEU A 217 -15.21 -22.25 9.95
N GLY A 218 -14.28 -22.83 9.18
CA GLY A 218 -13.78 -24.19 9.39
C GLY A 218 -13.15 -24.37 10.77
N ILE A 219 -12.38 -23.40 11.27
CA ILE A 219 -11.80 -23.41 12.62
C ILE A 219 -12.91 -23.40 13.69
N ILE A 220 -13.92 -22.54 13.53
CA ILE A 220 -15.07 -22.48 14.48
C ILE A 220 -15.82 -23.81 14.49
N ILE A 221 -16.09 -24.42 13.33
CA ILE A 221 -16.75 -25.70 13.23
C ILE A 221 -15.89 -26.79 13.87
N ALA A 222 -14.60 -26.86 13.57
CA ALA A 222 -13.68 -27.83 14.13
C ALA A 222 -13.59 -27.73 15.67
N TYR A 223 -13.50 -26.50 16.20
CA TYR A 223 -13.50 -26.26 17.66
C TYR A 223 -14.79 -26.73 18.34
N ASN A 224 -15.93 -26.46 17.70
CA ASN A 224 -17.24 -26.83 18.25
C ASN A 224 -17.75 -28.20 17.77
N TRP A 225 -16.93 -28.96 17.03
CA TRP A 225 -17.33 -30.20 16.38
C TRP A 225 -18.13 -31.15 17.30
N ASN A 226 -17.59 -31.48 18.46
CA ASN A 226 -18.24 -32.38 19.41
C ASN A 226 -19.54 -31.81 20.00
N ARG A 227 -19.70 -30.48 20.04
CA ARG A 227 -20.96 -29.85 20.48
C ARG A 227 -22.06 -29.96 19.43
N VAL A 228 -21.66 -29.91 18.17
CA VAL A 228 -22.61 -29.90 17.04
C VAL A 228 -22.99 -31.32 16.60
N PHE A 229 -22.01 -32.21 16.55
CA PHE A 229 -22.19 -33.57 15.98
C PHE A 229 -22.21 -34.66 17.03
N ASP A 230 -21.80 -34.40 18.26
CA ASP A 230 -21.85 -35.33 19.37
C ASP A 230 -22.22 -34.62 20.70
N PRO A 231 -23.47 -34.19 20.87
CA PRO A 231 -23.91 -33.60 22.10
C PRO A 231 -24.02 -34.59 23.28
N THR A 232 -23.92 -35.90 23.04
CA THR A 232 -24.14 -36.96 24.02
C THR A 232 -22.86 -37.56 24.59
N GLY A 233 -21.69 -37.31 24.03
CA GLY A 233 -20.37 -37.63 24.60
C GLY A 233 -19.56 -38.69 23.84
N ILE A 234 -18.51 -39.18 24.49
CA ILE A 234 -17.34 -39.90 23.94
C ILE A 234 -17.67 -41.25 23.23
N GLU A 235 -18.85 -41.79 23.36
CA GLU A 235 -19.25 -43.09 22.78
C GLU A 235 -19.78 -42.99 21.35
N ASN A 236 -19.81 -41.80 20.77
CA ASN A 236 -20.29 -41.57 19.42
C ASN A 236 -19.17 -41.70 18.39
N GLU A 237 -19.45 -42.32 17.25
CA GLU A 237 -18.53 -42.48 16.10
C GLU A 237 -17.99 -41.13 15.56
N PHE A 238 -18.70 -40.04 15.80
CA PHE A 238 -18.32 -38.69 15.35
C PHE A 238 -17.47 -37.92 16.33
N PHE A 239 -17.16 -38.50 17.50
CA PHE A 239 -16.31 -37.81 18.49
C PHE A 239 -14.88 -37.64 18.02
N ILE A 240 -14.37 -36.42 18.04
CA ILE A 240 -12.97 -36.10 17.71
C ILE A 240 -12.27 -35.54 18.96
N PRO A 241 -11.22 -36.21 19.47
CA PRO A 241 -10.43 -35.67 20.58
C PRO A 241 -9.88 -34.27 20.31
N ASN A 242 -9.86 -33.41 21.31
CA ASN A 242 -9.35 -32.04 21.16
C ASN A 242 -7.89 -32.00 20.73
N VAL A 243 -7.07 -32.95 21.15
CA VAL A 243 -5.67 -33.09 20.72
C VAL A 243 -5.59 -33.28 19.20
N THR A 244 -6.43 -34.16 18.63
CA THR A 244 -6.49 -34.38 17.18
C THR A 244 -6.89 -33.11 16.43
N LYS A 245 -7.90 -32.38 16.93
CA LYS A 245 -8.33 -31.10 16.35
C LYS A 245 -7.23 -30.07 16.33
N ILE A 246 -6.49 -29.91 17.44
CA ILE A 246 -5.38 -28.98 17.58
C ILE A 246 -4.24 -29.38 16.63
N SER A 247 -3.91 -30.68 16.57
CA SER A 247 -2.86 -31.16 15.66
C SER A 247 -3.18 -30.91 14.19
N VAL A 248 -4.43 -31.12 13.76
CA VAL A 248 -4.88 -30.81 12.40
C VAL A 248 -4.79 -29.31 12.13
N LEU A 249 -5.24 -28.46 13.06
CA LEU A 249 -5.13 -27.00 12.91
C LEU A 249 -3.68 -26.53 12.79
N ILE A 250 -2.74 -27.12 13.52
CA ILE A 250 -1.30 -26.78 13.43
C ILE A 250 -0.69 -27.18 12.07
N ILE A 251 -1.16 -28.28 11.49
CA ILE A 251 -0.68 -28.74 10.16
C ILE A 251 -1.19 -27.85 9.03
N PHE A 252 -2.37 -27.24 9.20
CA PHE A 252 -2.99 -26.37 8.19
C PHE A 252 -2.67 -24.89 8.34
N LEU A 253 -2.00 -24.46 9.42
CA LEU A 253 -1.48 -23.09 9.64
C LEU A 253 -0.01 -22.99 9.22
#